data_7cc79bfabf652e256d2565565405d021
#
_entry.id   7cc79bfabf652e256d2565565405d021
#
_cell.length_a   1.000
_cell.length_b   1.000
_cell.length_c   1.000
_cell.angle_alpha   90.00
_cell.angle_beta   90.00
_cell.angle_gamma   90.00
#
_symmetry.space_group_name_H-M   'P 1'
#
loop_
_entity.id
_entity.type
_entity.pdbx_description
1 polymer ?
#
loop_
_entity_poly.entity_id
_entity_poly.type
_entity_poly.pdbx_seq_one_letter_code
_entity_poly.pdbx_strand_id
1 'polypeptide(L)'
;MRRGTVEVQVMEELNPRLLEFFTTNYKPGIIGIVGTKGTIGMAIREAQKAVTMDGKASLWSHCFILGDLRLDRRGTGGTKSKSPYLFESDLHIELFKSQLRNGAQENWIGKHCREKVENAAVIDFGLSDDQRDDVLATALQLVDEQVLYPIHELLGTWWAIIMKKQWLPNPVDDPHAMYCSAFTRYCYKEAGRDFIGPEVSVSNTTPENIAQAGIKAGALKIYI
;
A
#
# COMPACT_ATOMS: atom_id res chain seq x y z
N MET A 1 -6.00 28.48 35.76
CA MET A 1 -6.45 28.01 34.45
C MET A 1 -5.28 28.06 33.48
N ARG A 2 -4.63 26.92 33.19
CA ARG A 2 -3.60 26.82 32.15
C ARG A 2 -4.31 26.61 30.81
N ARG A 3 -4.18 27.55 29.90
CA ARG A 3 -4.61 27.38 28.50
C ARG A 3 -3.69 26.33 27.87
N GLY A 4 -4.23 25.14 27.61
CA GLY A 4 -3.54 24.15 26.80
C GLY A 4 -3.39 24.72 25.40
N THR A 5 -2.15 24.84 24.96
CA THR A 5 -1.79 25.08 23.57
C THR A 5 -2.29 23.88 22.75
N VAL A 6 -3.32 24.11 21.94
CA VAL A 6 -3.73 23.17 20.92
C VAL A 6 -2.59 23.16 19.89
N GLU A 7 -1.79 22.10 19.85
CA GLU A 7 -0.88 21.87 18.74
C GLU A 7 -1.73 21.73 17.47
N VAL A 8 -1.65 22.72 16.62
CA VAL A 8 -2.19 22.66 15.26
C VAL A 8 -1.39 21.60 14.55
N GLN A 9 -1.99 20.46 14.30
CA GLN A 9 -1.40 19.40 13.48
C GLN A 9 -1.14 20.02 12.10
N VAL A 10 0.12 20.27 11.80
CA VAL A 10 0.57 20.77 10.49
C VAL A 10 0.08 19.73 9.48
N MET A 11 -0.90 20.09 8.67
CA MET A 11 -1.32 19.25 7.54
C MET A 11 -0.10 19.12 6.64
N GLU A 12 0.49 17.92 6.58
CA GLU A 12 1.61 17.63 5.67
C GLU A 12 1.27 18.15 4.26
N GLU A 13 2.15 18.97 3.71
CA GLU A 13 1.93 19.56 2.40
C GLU A 13 1.88 18.49 1.31
N LEU A 14 1.01 18.72 0.34
CA LEU A 14 0.88 17.89 -0.85
C LEU A 14 2.13 18.08 -1.71
N ASN A 15 2.80 17.01 -2.08
CA ASN A 15 3.87 17.04 -3.08
C ASN A 15 3.25 16.96 -4.50
N PRO A 16 3.22 18.08 -5.25
CA PRO A 16 2.56 18.13 -6.54
C PRO A 16 3.27 17.28 -7.61
N ARG A 17 4.60 17.14 -7.54
CA ARG A 17 5.37 16.32 -8.48
C ARG A 17 5.06 14.84 -8.30
N LEU A 18 4.89 14.39 -7.06
CA LEU A 18 4.54 13.02 -6.77
C LEU A 18 3.10 12.69 -7.20
N LEU A 19 2.19 13.65 -7.02
CA LEU A 19 0.82 13.52 -7.52
C LEU A 19 0.80 13.46 -9.07
N GLU A 20 1.59 14.30 -9.73
CA GLU A 20 1.76 14.28 -11.19
C GLU A 20 2.32 12.94 -11.66
N PHE A 21 3.34 12.38 -10.97
CA PHE A 21 3.91 11.08 -11.28
C PHE A 21 2.84 9.97 -11.28
N PHE A 22 2.05 9.86 -10.20
CA PHE A 22 0.99 8.85 -10.13
C PHE A 22 -0.12 9.10 -11.15
N THR A 23 -0.45 10.35 -11.46
CA THR A 23 -1.49 10.69 -12.44
C THR A 23 -1.03 10.39 -13.87
N THR A 24 0.23 10.70 -14.20
CA THR A 24 0.80 10.45 -15.54
C THR A 24 0.99 8.97 -15.83
N ASN A 25 1.32 8.17 -14.78
CA ASN A 25 1.53 6.73 -14.92
C ASN A 25 0.31 5.92 -14.50
N TYR A 26 -0.83 6.57 -14.40
CA TYR A 26 -2.08 5.97 -13.97
C TYR A 26 -2.62 4.97 -14.98
N LYS A 27 -2.98 3.79 -14.47
CA LYS A 27 -3.94 2.85 -15.05
C LYS A 27 -4.71 2.21 -13.90
N PRO A 28 -6.02 1.95 -14.03
CA PRO A 28 -6.74 1.20 -12.98
C PRO A 28 -6.16 -0.21 -12.86
N GLY A 29 -6.10 -0.72 -11.64
CA GLY A 29 -5.60 -2.06 -11.35
C GLY A 29 -4.07 -2.19 -11.21
N ILE A 30 -3.25 -1.18 -11.58
CA ILE A 30 -1.80 -1.26 -11.34
C ILE A 30 -1.46 -1.02 -9.87
N ILE A 31 -0.27 -1.47 -9.46
CA ILE A 31 0.20 -1.30 -8.07
C ILE A 31 0.96 0.01 -7.94
N GLY A 32 0.62 0.81 -6.93
CA GLY A 32 1.47 1.86 -6.40
C GLY A 32 2.25 1.36 -5.19
N ILE A 33 3.51 1.79 -5.06
CA ILE A 33 4.35 1.41 -3.93
C ILE A 33 5.14 2.63 -3.43
N VAL A 34 5.22 2.79 -2.12
CA VAL A 34 5.88 3.95 -1.50
C VAL A 34 6.75 3.56 -0.31
N GLY A 35 7.78 4.36 -0.08
CA GLY A 35 8.61 4.33 1.12
C GLY A 35 8.51 5.63 1.88
N THR A 36 8.18 5.57 3.16
CA THR A 36 7.98 6.75 4.01
C THR A 36 9.09 6.93 5.05
N LYS A 37 9.33 8.19 5.45
CA LYS A 37 10.29 8.58 6.51
C LYS A 37 9.73 8.42 7.92
N GLY A 38 8.42 8.21 8.08
CA GLY A 38 7.79 8.08 9.40
C GLY A 38 8.31 6.86 10.17
N THR A 39 8.22 6.90 11.50
CA THR A 39 8.76 5.85 12.39
C THR A 39 8.29 4.45 12.00
N ILE A 40 6.99 4.28 11.72
CA ILE A 40 6.42 2.99 11.30
C ILE A 40 6.99 2.59 9.93
N GLY A 41 7.01 3.51 8.96
CA GLY A 41 7.55 3.22 7.62
C GLY A 41 9.02 2.81 7.67
N MET A 42 9.83 3.49 8.46
CA MET A 42 11.23 3.13 8.67
C MET A 42 11.39 1.76 9.32
N ALA A 43 10.57 1.44 10.33
CA ALA A 43 10.60 0.13 10.99
C ALA A 43 10.22 -1.00 10.00
N ILE A 44 9.21 -0.80 9.15
CA ILE A 44 8.82 -1.75 8.11
C ILE A 44 9.95 -1.96 7.10
N ARG A 45 10.59 -0.88 6.64
CA ARG A 45 11.73 -0.94 5.70
C ARG A 45 12.91 -1.72 6.30
N GLU A 46 13.21 -1.46 7.55
CA GLU A 46 14.29 -2.13 8.29
C GLU A 46 14.01 -3.63 8.49
N ALA A 47 12.79 -4.00 8.84
CA ALA A 47 12.37 -5.38 9.02
C ALA A 47 12.53 -6.24 7.76
N GLN A 48 12.46 -5.63 6.57
CA GLN A 48 12.58 -6.31 5.29
C GLN A 48 14.04 -6.60 4.85
N LYS A 49 15.06 -6.23 5.62
CA LYS A 49 16.49 -6.48 5.28
C LYS A 49 16.78 -7.93 4.89
N ALA A 50 16.12 -8.87 5.52
CA ALA A 50 16.35 -10.30 5.26
C ALA A 50 15.86 -10.76 3.90
N VAL A 51 15.02 -9.97 3.21
CA VAL A 51 14.44 -10.27 1.90
C VAL A 51 14.93 -9.33 0.79
N THR A 52 15.66 -8.26 1.11
CA THR A 52 16.34 -7.44 0.12
C THR A 52 17.56 -8.17 -0.48
N MET A 53 17.88 -7.90 -1.72
CA MET A 53 19.00 -8.53 -2.41
C MET A 53 20.37 -8.09 -1.85
N ASP A 54 20.46 -6.90 -1.29
CA ASP A 54 21.72 -6.30 -0.79
C ASP A 54 21.82 -6.32 0.75
N GLY A 55 20.84 -6.87 1.45
CA GLY A 55 20.80 -6.94 2.91
C GLY A 55 20.60 -5.59 3.61
N LYS A 56 20.27 -4.53 2.88
CA LYS A 56 19.96 -3.21 3.45
C LYS A 56 18.47 -3.05 3.70
N ALA A 57 18.10 -1.98 4.41
CA ALA A 57 16.71 -1.63 4.58
C ALA A 57 16.02 -1.46 3.23
N SER A 58 14.79 -2.00 3.08
CA SER A 58 14.00 -1.83 1.87
C SER A 58 13.74 -0.35 1.57
N LEU A 59 13.59 -0.02 0.29
CA LEU A 59 13.10 1.30 -0.11
C LEU A 59 11.58 1.46 0.17
N TRP A 60 10.87 0.38 0.40
CA TRP A 60 9.41 0.31 0.40
C TRP A 60 8.82 0.00 1.76
N SER A 61 7.76 0.70 2.12
CA SER A 61 7.04 0.48 3.39
C SER A 61 5.55 0.22 3.22
N HIS A 62 4.98 0.54 2.05
CA HIS A 62 3.55 0.41 1.81
C HIS A 62 3.27 0.23 0.31
N CYS A 63 2.17 -0.46 -0.02
CA CYS A 63 1.68 -0.61 -1.38
C CYS A 63 0.15 -0.56 -1.43
N PHE A 64 -0.39 -0.27 -2.60
CA PHE A 64 -1.81 -0.10 -2.86
C PHE A 64 -2.13 -0.41 -4.33
N ILE A 65 -3.40 -0.62 -4.65
CA ILE A 65 -3.90 -0.80 -6.01
C ILE A 65 -4.53 0.52 -6.46
N LEU A 66 -4.14 1.04 -7.64
CA LEU A 66 -4.81 2.20 -8.22
C LEU A 66 -6.21 1.79 -8.72
N GLY A 67 -7.21 2.46 -8.18
CA GLY A 67 -8.62 2.27 -8.53
C GLY A 67 -9.06 3.22 -9.64
N ASP A 68 -10.33 3.61 -9.63
CA ASP A 68 -10.90 4.49 -10.65
C ASP A 68 -10.53 5.96 -10.49
N LEU A 69 -10.66 6.71 -11.60
CA LEU A 69 -10.64 8.17 -11.58
C LEU A 69 -11.95 8.72 -11.06
N ARG A 70 -11.90 9.45 -9.96
CA ARG A 70 -13.07 10.13 -9.39
C ARG A 70 -12.89 11.64 -9.36
N LEU A 71 -14.01 12.37 -9.34
CA LEU A 71 -13.99 13.83 -9.20
C LEU A 71 -13.40 14.23 -7.86
N ASP A 72 -12.28 14.94 -7.90
CA ASP A 72 -11.71 15.56 -6.73
C ASP A 72 -12.50 16.83 -6.38
N ARG A 73 -13.22 16.79 -5.28
CA ARG A 73 -13.98 17.92 -4.74
C ARG A 73 -13.16 18.83 -3.83
N ARG A 74 -11.90 18.49 -3.60
CA ARG A 74 -10.98 19.20 -2.70
C ARG A 74 -10.17 20.29 -3.41
N GLY A 75 -10.26 20.38 -4.74
CA GLY A 75 -9.57 21.37 -5.53
C GLY A 75 -10.03 22.78 -5.16
N THR A 76 -9.09 23.62 -4.72
CA THR A 76 -9.27 25.06 -4.58
C THR A 76 -9.41 25.68 -5.95
N GLY A 77 -10.54 26.31 -6.25
CA GLY A 77 -10.69 27.10 -7.48
C GLY A 77 -11.69 26.60 -8.51
N GLY A 78 -12.61 25.68 -8.17
CA GLY A 78 -13.79 25.39 -9.00
C GLY A 78 -13.57 24.51 -10.22
N THR A 79 -12.36 24.12 -10.54
CA THR A 79 -12.05 23.13 -11.59
C THR A 79 -12.23 21.73 -11.06
N LYS A 80 -13.27 21.06 -11.52
CA LYS A 80 -13.51 19.62 -11.24
C LYS A 80 -12.49 18.80 -12.01
N SER A 81 -11.35 18.47 -11.40
CA SER A 81 -10.38 17.52 -11.97
C SER A 81 -10.71 16.09 -11.53
N LYS A 82 -10.48 15.13 -12.40
CA LYS A 82 -10.49 13.72 -12.03
C LYS A 82 -9.13 13.35 -11.45
N SER A 83 -9.13 12.63 -10.35
CA SER A 83 -7.92 12.15 -9.67
C SER A 83 -8.02 10.66 -9.39
N PRO A 84 -6.91 9.93 -9.44
CA PRO A 84 -6.90 8.52 -9.07
C PRO A 84 -7.34 8.32 -7.61
N TYR A 85 -8.18 7.33 -7.39
CA TYR A 85 -8.42 6.72 -6.09
C TYR A 85 -7.65 5.41 -6.02
N LEU A 86 -7.52 4.86 -4.84
CA LEU A 86 -6.76 3.65 -4.60
C LEU A 86 -7.46 2.77 -3.59
N PHE A 87 -7.17 1.47 -3.66
CA PHE A 87 -7.56 0.48 -2.67
C PHE A 87 -6.32 0.01 -1.91
N GLU A 88 -6.42 -0.06 -0.60
CA GLU A 88 -5.32 -0.45 0.27
C GLU A 88 -5.85 -1.08 1.55
N SER A 89 -5.04 -1.87 2.21
CA SER A 89 -5.22 -2.16 3.63
C SER A 89 -4.21 -1.35 4.43
N ASP A 90 -4.68 -0.49 5.32
CA ASP A 90 -3.83 0.41 6.10
C ASP A 90 -4.39 0.62 7.52
N LEU A 91 -3.48 0.94 8.44
CA LEU A 91 -3.81 1.36 9.80
C LEU A 91 -3.66 2.87 9.90
N HIS A 92 -4.77 3.59 9.90
CA HIS A 92 -4.78 5.03 10.10
C HIS A 92 -5.38 5.40 11.44
N ILE A 93 -4.54 5.87 12.35
CA ILE A 93 -4.96 6.30 13.70
C ILE A 93 -5.09 7.83 13.70
N GLU A 94 -6.32 8.34 13.60
CA GLU A 94 -6.61 9.76 13.83
C GLU A 94 -6.98 9.97 15.31
N LEU A 95 -5.97 10.29 16.12
CA LEU A 95 -6.12 10.47 17.59
C LEU A 95 -7.12 11.55 17.99
N PHE A 96 -7.38 12.54 17.13
CA PHE A 96 -8.26 13.68 17.44
C PHE A 96 -9.70 13.56 16.98
N LYS A 97 -10.01 12.61 16.09
CA LYS A 97 -11.39 12.44 15.58
C LYS A 97 -12.10 11.19 16.10
N SER A 98 -11.47 10.46 17.02
CA SER A 98 -11.99 9.16 17.52
C SER A 98 -12.36 8.18 16.39
N GLN A 99 -11.74 8.34 15.21
CA GLN A 99 -11.96 7.47 14.06
C GLN A 99 -10.70 6.66 13.82
N LEU A 100 -10.75 5.41 14.23
CA LEU A 100 -9.80 4.40 13.84
C LEU A 100 -10.28 3.83 12.50
N ARG A 101 -9.57 4.15 11.41
CA ARG A 101 -9.74 3.44 10.15
C ARG A 101 -8.68 2.36 10.10
N ASN A 102 -9.11 1.13 10.19
CA ASN A 102 -8.25 -0.03 10.23
C ASN A 102 -8.69 -1.04 9.18
N GLY A 103 -7.80 -1.41 8.28
CA GLY A 103 -8.05 -2.45 7.28
C GLY A 103 -8.24 -1.95 5.85
N ALA A 104 -8.99 -2.74 5.07
CA ALA A 104 -9.27 -2.47 3.67
C ALA A 104 -10.09 -1.18 3.51
N GLN A 105 -9.65 -0.28 2.66
CA GLN A 105 -10.26 1.03 2.46
C GLN A 105 -9.98 1.58 1.07
N GLU A 106 -10.87 2.45 0.61
CA GLU A 106 -10.64 3.27 -0.57
C GLU A 106 -10.21 4.67 -0.14
N ASN A 107 -9.15 5.19 -0.76
CA ASN A 107 -8.60 6.50 -0.47
C ASN A 107 -8.27 7.28 -1.74
N TRP A 108 -8.11 8.60 -1.61
CA TRP A 108 -7.56 9.44 -2.64
C TRP A 108 -6.03 9.31 -2.69
N ILE A 109 -5.44 9.25 -3.91
CA ILE A 109 -3.99 9.09 -4.12
C ILE A 109 -3.15 10.15 -3.39
N GLY A 110 -3.66 11.36 -3.19
CA GLY A 110 -2.96 12.41 -2.46
C GLY A 110 -2.65 12.07 -0.99
N LYS A 111 -3.21 11.01 -0.44
CA LYS A 111 -2.79 10.46 0.86
C LYS A 111 -1.32 10.05 0.83
N HIS A 112 -0.87 9.47 -0.30
CA HIS A 112 0.49 9.01 -0.52
C HIS A 112 1.35 9.99 -1.32
N CYS A 113 0.86 11.23 -1.56
CA CYS A 113 1.60 12.29 -2.21
C CYS A 113 1.97 13.39 -1.20
N ARG A 114 2.71 13.02 -0.17
CA ARG A 114 3.12 13.91 0.93
C ARG A 114 4.64 13.96 1.05
N GLU A 115 5.18 15.00 1.67
CA GLU A 115 6.62 15.19 1.84
C GLU A 115 7.31 14.06 2.62
N LYS A 116 6.57 13.34 3.45
CA LYS A 116 7.09 12.14 4.16
C LYS A 116 7.39 10.97 3.22
N VAL A 117 6.87 10.95 2.00
CA VAL A 117 7.16 9.92 1.00
C VAL A 117 8.50 10.21 0.36
N GLU A 118 9.45 9.31 0.54
CA GLU A 118 10.83 9.43 0.07
C GLU A 118 11.04 8.68 -1.24
N ASN A 119 10.40 7.52 -1.37
CA ASN A 119 10.48 6.68 -2.55
C ASN A 119 9.06 6.37 -3.05
N ALA A 120 8.88 6.37 -4.34
CA ALA A 120 7.62 5.98 -4.98
C ALA A 120 7.87 5.26 -6.30
N ALA A 121 7.00 4.32 -6.63
CA ALA A 121 7.00 3.66 -7.92
C ALA A 121 5.59 3.20 -8.29
N VAL A 122 5.40 2.87 -9.57
CA VAL A 122 4.25 2.10 -10.06
C VAL A 122 4.74 0.79 -10.67
N ILE A 123 3.90 -0.25 -10.59
CA ILE A 123 4.20 -1.56 -11.14
C ILE A 123 3.01 -1.97 -12.02
N ASP A 124 3.25 -2.13 -13.33
CA ASP A 124 2.25 -2.56 -14.30
C ASP A 124 2.58 -3.98 -14.81
N PHE A 125 1.92 -4.98 -14.24
CA PHE A 125 2.09 -6.38 -14.64
C PHE A 125 1.38 -6.75 -15.95
N GLY A 126 0.81 -5.79 -16.68
CA GLY A 126 0.17 -6.01 -17.96
C GLY A 126 -1.12 -6.82 -17.85
N LEU A 127 -2.00 -6.49 -16.92
CA LEU A 127 -3.30 -7.13 -16.76
C LEU A 127 -4.16 -6.95 -18.03
N SER A 128 -4.89 -8.00 -18.43
CA SER A 128 -6.01 -7.85 -19.36
C SER A 128 -7.13 -7.02 -18.74
N ASP A 129 -8.10 -6.59 -19.56
CA ASP A 129 -9.23 -5.82 -19.04
C ASP A 129 -10.05 -6.65 -18.02
N ASP A 130 -10.33 -7.94 -18.33
CA ASP A 130 -11.03 -8.84 -17.41
C ASP A 130 -10.27 -9.02 -16.09
N GLN A 131 -8.95 -9.26 -16.15
CA GLN A 131 -8.13 -9.39 -14.95
C GLN A 131 -8.11 -8.10 -14.12
N ARG A 132 -8.11 -6.96 -14.77
CA ARG A 132 -8.17 -5.65 -14.11
C ARG A 132 -9.49 -5.47 -13.38
N ASP A 133 -10.60 -5.80 -14.03
CA ASP A 133 -11.93 -5.73 -13.44
C ASP A 133 -12.04 -6.67 -12.23
N ASP A 134 -11.52 -7.89 -12.34
CA ASP A 134 -11.46 -8.85 -11.23
C ASP A 134 -10.62 -8.35 -10.06
N VAL A 135 -9.44 -7.75 -10.31
CA VAL A 135 -8.61 -7.14 -9.26
C VAL A 135 -9.37 -6.04 -8.53
N LEU A 136 -10.03 -5.15 -9.27
CA LEU A 136 -10.76 -4.03 -8.68
C LEU A 136 -12.03 -4.49 -7.96
N ALA A 137 -12.75 -5.46 -8.51
CA ALA A 137 -13.93 -6.06 -7.87
C ALA A 137 -13.56 -6.73 -6.54
N THR A 138 -12.49 -7.52 -6.52
CA THR A 138 -11.98 -8.15 -5.30
C THR A 138 -11.55 -7.11 -4.26
N ALA A 139 -10.84 -6.06 -4.68
CA ALA A 139 -10.45 -4.98 -3.77
C ALA A 139 -11.65 -4.25 -3.17
N LEU A 140 -12.66 -3.98 -3.98
CA LEU A 140 -13.92 -3.36 -3.52
C LEU A 140 -14.69 -4.26 -2.57
N GLN A 141 -14.74 -5.56 -2.85
CA GLN A 141 -15.39 -6.55 -1.97
C GLN A 141 -14.72 -6.57 -0.58
N LEU A 142 -13.38 -6.61 -0.52
CA LEU A 142 -12.65 -6.58 0.75
C LEU A 142 -12.90 -5.28 1.54
N VAL A 143 -13.12 -4.15 0.85
CA VAL A 143 -13.51 -2.89 1.49
C VAL A 143 -14.93 -2.97 2.05
N ASP A 144 -15.86 -3.56 1.31
CA ASP A 144 -17.26 -3.73 1.74
C ASP A 144 -17.37 -4.70 2.93
N GLU A 145 -16.60 -5.77 2.92
CA GLU A 145 -16.47 -6.74 4.01
C GLU A 145 -15.73 -6.20 5.24
N GLN A 146 -15.17 -4.99 5.16
CA GLN A 146 -14.43 -4.34 6.24
C GLN A 146 -13.27 -5.19 6.78
N VAL A 147 -12.53 -5.86 5.89
CA VAL A 147 -11.36 -6.66 6.26
C VAL A 147 -10.36 -5.82 7.05
N LEU A 148 -9.99 -6.28 8.23
CA LEU A 148 -9.18 -5.53 9.19
C LEU A 148 -7.68 -5.57 8.86
N TYR A 149 -6.94 -4.60 9.38
CA TYR A 149 -5.47 -4.62 9.37
C TYR A 149 -4.94 -5.30 10.64
N PRO A 150 -4.26 -6.44 10.53
CA PRO A 150 -3.87 -7.22 11.69
C PRO A 150 -2.52 -6.74 12.26
N ILE A 151 -2.55 -5.89 13.27
CA ILE A 151 -1.29 -5.41 13.90
C ILE A 151 -0.46 -6.56 14.47
N HIS A 152 -1.11 -7.56 15.06
CA HIS A 152 -0.45 -8.72 15.65
C HIS A 152 0.18 -9.66 14.60
N GLU A 153 -0.36 -9.72 13.39
CA GLU A 153 0.20 -10.54 12.29
C GLU A 153 1.50 -9.96 11.73
N LEU A 154 1.72 -8.65 11.86
CA LEU A 154 3.01 -8.06 11.52
C LEU A 154 4.16 -8.72 12.30
N LEU A 155 3.93 -9.07 13.56
CA LEU A 155 4.93 -9.78 14.37
C LEU A 155 5.20 -11.19 13.83
N GLY A 156 4.15 -11.90 13.41
CA GLY A 156 4.26 -13.22 12.77
C GLY A 156 5.01 -13.16 11.44
N THR A 157 4.70 -12.16 10.62
CA THR A 157 5.40 -11.91 9.35
C THR A 157 6.88 -11.57 9.58
N TRP A 158 7.19 -10.72 10.56
CA TRP A 158 8.58 -10.42 10.92
C TRP A 158 9.33 -11.66 11.38
N TRP A 159 8.67 -12.50 12.19
CA TRP A 159 9.25 -13.78 12.61
C TRP A 159 9.54 -14.69 11.40
N ALA A 160 8.58 -14.85 10.47
CA ALA A 160 8.76 -15.64 9.26
C ALA A 160 9.89 -15.11 8.35
N ILE A 161 10.03 -13.79 8.23
CA ILE A 161 11.12 -13.12 7.49
C ILE A 161 12.47 -13.45 8.15
N ILE A 162 12.61 -13.23 9.46
CA ILE A 162 13.85 -13.46 10.21
C ILE A 162 14.27 -14.92 10.12
N MET A 163 13.32 -15.84 10.24
CA MET A 163 13.57 -17.28 10.15
C MET A 163 13.73 -17.80 8.72
N LYS A 164 13.61 -16.93 7.70
CA LYS A 164 13.61 -17.29 6.26
C LYS A 164 12.59 -18.38 5.91
N LYS A 165 11.43 -18.32 6.56
CA LYS A 165 10.33 -19.27 6.40
C LYS A 165 9.05 -18.62 5.88
N GLN A 166 9.16 -17.67 4.96
CA GLN A 166 8.01 -16.93 4.39
C GLN A 166 7.00 -17.82 3.65
N TRP A 167 7.39 -19.04 3.28
CA TRP A 167 6.51 -20.03 2.63
C TRP A 167 5.49 -20.66 3.59
N LEU A 168 5.76 -20.64 4.90
CA LEU A 168 4.81 -21.15 5.90
C LEU A 168 3.67 -20.14 6.06
N PRO A 169 2.42 -20.61 6.25
CA PRO A 169 1.34 -19.75 6.70
C PRO A 169 1.75 -18.99 7.98
N ASN A 170 1.34 -17.75 8.09
CA ASN A 170 1.55 -16.98 9.32
C ASN A 170 0.80 -17.69 10.46
N PRO A 171 1.47 -18.07 11.58
CA PRO A 171 0.79 -18.78 12.68
C PRO A 171 -0.29 -17.94 13.38
N VAL A 172 -0.36 -16.64 13.06
CA VAL A 172 -1.35 -15.69 13.61
C VAL A 172 -2.30 -15.25 12.49
N ASP A 173 -2.39 -16.03 11.40
CA ASP A 173 -3.16 -15.69 10.19
C ASP A 173 -4.66 -15.61 10.53
N ASP A 174 -5.26 -14.45 10.29
CA ASP A 174 -6.70 -14.23 10.40
C ASP A 174 -7.26 -14.05 8.98
N PRO A 175 -8.17 -14.92 8.52
CA PRO A 175 -8.75 -14.82 7.17
C PRO A 175 -9.53 -13.52 6.95
N HIS A 176 -9.90 -12.81 8.01
CA HIS A 176 -10.58 -11.51 7.95
C HIS A 176 -9.65 -10.32 8.15
N ALA A 177 -8.32 -10.53 8.07
CA ALA A 177 -7.35 -9.48 8.31
C ALA A 177 -6.17 -9.57 7.33
N MET A 178 -5.84 -8.46 6.67
CA MET A 178 -4.76 -8.38 5.69
C MET A 178 -4.02 -7.06 5.81
N TYR A 179 -2.68 -7.08 5.80
CA TYR A 179 -1.90 -5.85 5.65
C TYR A 179 -1.65 -5.52 4.16
N CYS A 180 -1.12 -4.34 3.87
CA CYS A 180 -1.10 -3.74 2.53
C CYS A 180 -0.61 -4.67 1.41
N SER A 181 0.48 -5.40 1.61
CA SER A 181 1.06 -6.26 0.56
C SER A 181 0.35 -7.61 0.44
N ALA A 182 -0.18 -8.15 1.53
CA ALA A 182 -1.04 -9.33 1.49
C ALA A 182 -2.35 -9.02 0.74
N PHE A 183 -2.99 -7.88 1.05
CA PHE A 183 -4.16 -7.37 0.36
C PHE A 183 -3.92 -7.22 -1.16
N THR A 184 -2.84 -6.52 -1.51
CA THR A 184 -2.50 -6.28 -2.93
C THR A 184 -2.29 -7.60 -3.68
N ARG A 185 -1.49 -8.53 -3.12
CA ARG A 185 -1.24 -9.82 -3.76
C ARG A 185 -2.49 -10.69 -3.82
N TYR A 186 -3.32 -10.67 -2.78
CA TYR A 186 -4.57 -11.43 -2.76
C TYR A 186 -5.49 -11.03 -3.91
N CYS A 187 -5.73 -9.74 -4.12
CA CYS A 187 -6.55 -9.24 -5.23
C CYS A 187 -6.03 -9.72 -6.59
N TYR A 188 -4.72 -9.68 -6.80
CA TYR A 188 -4.11 -10.16 -8.04
C TYR A 188 -4.21 -11.68 -8.20
N LYS A 189 -4.05 -12.43 -7.11
CA LYS A 189 -4.16 -13.89 -7.13
C LYS A 189 -5.57 -14.34 -7.47
N GLU A 190 -6.61 -13.70 -6.91
CA GLU A 190 -8.01 -13.99 -7.22
C GLU A 190 -8.34 -13.70 -8.69
N ALA A 191 -7.70 -12.69 -9.29
CA ALA A 191 -7.78 -12.41 -10.73
C ALA A 191 -6.92 -13.35 -11.60
N GLY A 192 -6.42 -14.46 -11.05
CA GLY A 192 -5.60 -15.44 -11.77
C GLY A 192 -4.18 -14.93 -12.11
N ARG A 193 -3.69 -13.88 -11.46
CA ARG A 193 -2.39 -13.26 -11.74
C ARG A 193 -1.52 -13.19 -10.48
N ASP A 194 -1.12 -14.34 -9.92
CA ASP A 194 -0.13 -14.36 -8.84
C ASP A 194 1.28 -14.10 -9.46
N PHE A 195 1.87 -12.96 -9.10
CA PHE A 195 3.18 -12.53 -9.57
C PHE A 195 4.33 -12.92 -8.63
N ILE A 196 4.03 -13.56 -7.50
CA ILE A 196 4.98 -14.11 -6.53
C ILE A 196 4.75 -15.61 -6.46
N GLY A 197 5.82 -16.39 -6.45
CA GLY A 197 5.72 -17.84 -6.38
C GLY A 197 5.31 -18.39 -5.01
N PRO A 198 5.16 -19.71 -4.90
CA PRO A 198 4.72 -20.39 -3.68
C PRO A 198 5.76 -20.34 -2.53
N GLU A 199 6.96 -19.85 -2.80
CA GLU A 199 8.05 -19.65 -1.83
C GLU A 199 7.72 -18.57 -0.78
N VAL A 200 6.71 -17.74 -1.04
CA VAL A 200 6.18 -16.75 -0.09
C VAL A 200 4.67 -16.96 0.01
N SER A 201 4.15 -17.18 1.21
CA SER A 201 2.69 -17.20 1.43
C SER A 201 2.08 -15.82 1.19
N VAL A 202 0.78 -15.75 0.88
CA VAL A 202 0.09 -14.45 0.69
C VAL A 202 0.21 -13.60 1.95
N SER A 203 -0.04 -14.20 3.13
CA SER A 203 0.02 -13.53 4.43
C SER A 203 1.43 -13.07 4.84
N ASN A 204 2.50 -13.60 4.23
CA ASN A 204 3.88 -13.18 4.50
C ASN A 204 4.48 -12.33 3.37
N THR A 205 3.67 -11.90 2.41
CA THR A 205 4.11 -11.03 1.31
C THR A 205 4.49 -9.66 1.86
N THR A 206 5.65 -9.14 1.50
CA THR A 206 6.10 -7.81 1.90
C THR A 206 6.08 -6.84 0.72
N PRO A 207 6.08 -5.51 0.95
CA PRO A 207 6.27 -4.53 -0.12
C PRO A 207 7.54 -4.79 -0.95
N GLU A 208 8.63 -5.25 -0.32
CA GLU A 208 9.87 -5.62 -1.02
C GLU A 208 9.66 -6.81 -1.98
N ASN A 209 8.91 -7.84 -1.58
CA ASN A 209 8.61 -8.96 -2.47
C ASN A 209 7.86 -8.49 -3.74
N ILE A 210 6.90 -7.57 -3.59
CA ILE A 210 6.16 -6.97 -4.71
C ILE A 210 7.11 -6.17 -5.62
N ALA A 211 7.99 -5.35 -5.03
CA ALA A 211 8.96 -4.57 -5.79
C ALA A 211 9.93 -5.46 -6.59
N GLN A 212 10.46 -6.51 -5.96
CA GLN A 212 11.35 -7.47 -6.63
C GLN A 212 10.64 -8.20 -7.78
N ALA A 213 9.39 -8.60 -7.59
CA ALA A 213 8.59 -9.18 -8.67
C ALA A 213 8.41 -8.19 -9.82
N GLY A 214 8.14 -6.91 -9.52
CA GLY A 214 8.06 -5.85 -10.52
C GLY A 214 9.37 -5.61 -11.27
N ILE A 215 10.51 -5.63 -10.57
CA ILE A 215 11.84 -5.53 -11.18
C ILE A 215 12.10 -6.73 -12.11
N LYS A 216 11.84 -7.94 -11.62
CA LYS A 216 12.05 -9.18 -12.40
C LYS A 216 11.20 -9.22 -13.67
N ALA A 217 10.00 -8.67 -13.63
CA ALA A 217 9.09 -8.58 -14.77
C ALA A 217 9.38 -7.38 -15.71
N GLY A 218 10.31 -6.47 -15.35
CA GLY A 218 10.51 -5.21 -16.07
C GLY A 218 9.31 -4.26 -16.00
N ALA A 219 8.49 -4.43 -14.98
CA ALA A 219 7.18 -3.75 -14.79
C ALA A 219 7.26 -2.53 -13.86
N LEU A 220 8.38 -2.36 -13.14
CA LEU A 220 8.56 -1.29 -12.14
C LEU A 220 9.02 0.01 -12.81
N LYS A 221 8.32 1.12 -12.52
CA LYS A 221 8.72 2.48 -12.89
C LYS A 221 8.85 3.33 -11.64
N ILE A 222 10.06 3.81 -11.37
CA ILE A 222 10.41 4.58 -10.17
C ILE A 222 10.19 6.08 -10.42
N TYR A 223 9.72 6.77 -9.38
CA TYR A 223 9.72 8.24 -9.30
C TYR A 223 11.16 8.74 -9.07
N ILE A 224 11.60 9.68 -9.93
CA ILE A 224 12.92 10.29 -9.89
C ILE A 224 12.80 11.80 -9.65
#